data_904c57f8c2a82a6a5918301ecff0b9ab
#
_entry.id   904c57f8c2a82a6a5918301ecff0b9ab
#
_cell.length_a   1.000
_cell.length_b   1.000
_cell.length_c   1.000
_cell.angle_alpha   90.00
_cell.angle_beta   90.00
_cell.angle_gamma   90.00
#
_symmetry.space_group_name_H-M   'P 1'
#
loop_
_entity.id
_entity.type
_entity.pdbx_description
1 polymer ?
#
loop_
_entity_poly.entity_id
_entity_poly.type
_entity_poly.pdbx_seq_one_letter_code
_entity_poly.pdbx_strand_id
1 'polypeptide(L)'
;MAQLEVRFTKKGEQSETVFFLINDGENFYLSENSGGSEKYEIVKDDFTHIFRLVKSESFEEPADVVEERMVGLTENWIEAQSQGLETDNEETYQARKPGYGPKDIIVSTDSYSISELMRMVKDGDIEIAPRFQRNFIWDKTRQSRLIESVFLGLPLPAIYLSEYNDGRMTIVDGLQRISTIRDFMSDKLRLCNMEYFDYCNGKTFSELHLPDLQLRRLLRTQIACFKIDYRSPNQLKYDLFRRLNTGGKALNDQEIRNCLSRSHVQDALFSMISSEEFKSATCGSIKDTRMAAQESALRFICFYNLYTSAYDLSGYDGNMNRTLDACVEKLNEASVEELNKYVVLFKNSMRQAHSLFGEYAFRKVGSDYKIARKSSINKSLLVAISVLLAAHGEYSEKIAGKELTGELATLLETDKRFSDAISWSTSNRINILYVFECLKNNLFHK
;
A
#
# COMPACT_ATOMS: atom_id res chain seq x y z
N MET A 1 2.21 3.94 -5.27
CA MET A 1 2.15 4.31 -6.69
C MET A 1 3.43 5.01 -7.05
N ALA A 2 4.04 4.71 -8.20
CA ALA A 2 5.02 5.62 -8.78
C ALA A 2 4.20 6.86 -9.15
N GLN A 3 4.42 7.98 -8.48
CA GLN A 3 3.80 9.23 -8.85
C GLN A 3 4.42 9.64 -10.18
N LEU A 4 3.61 9.69 -11.22
CA LEU A 4 3.99 10.22 -12.52
C LEU A 4 3.96 11.74 -12.41
N GLU A 5 4.86 12.28 -11.60
CA GLU A 5 4.98 13.69 -11.31
C GLU A 5 6.33 14.24 -11.78
N VAL A 6 6.30 15.50 -12.16
CA VAL A 6 7.48 16.30 -12.48
C VAL A 6 7.31 17.70 -11.86
N ARG A 7 8.40 18.36 -11.51
CA ARG A 7 8.37 19.69 -10.92
C ARG A 7 8.93 20.70 -11.90
N PHE A 8 8.22 21.79 -12.04
CA PHE A 8 8.67 22.93 -12.83
C PHE A 8 8.25 24.24 -12.15
N THR A 9 9.01 25.29 -12.39
CA THR A 9 8.67 26.66 -12.00
C THR A 9 7.96 27.34 -13.18
N LYS A 10 6.71 27.74 -13.01
CA LYS A 10 5.98 28.48 -14.06
C LYS A 10 6.64 29.81 -14.31
N LYS A 11 6.57 30.28 -15.55
CA LYS A 11 7.13 31.56 -15.93
C LYS A 11 6.53 32.71 -15.12
N GLY A 12 7.41 33.47 -14.44
CA GLY A 12 7.01 34.57 -13.55
C GLY A 12 6.70 34.15 -12.10
N GLU A 13 6.83 32.86 -11.73
CA GLU A 13 6.70 32.40 -10.37
C GLU A 13 8.08 32.15 -9.73
N GLN A 14 8.16 32.16 -8.40
CA GLN A 14 9.42 31.97 -7.65
C GLN A 14 9.53 30.55 -6.99
N SER A 15 8.50 29.74 -7.09
CA SER A 15 8.45 28.41 -6.45
C SER A 15 8.16 27.30 -7.46
N GLU A 16 8.79 26.14 -7.25
CA GLU A 16 8.49 24.94 -8.02
C GLU A 16 7.06 24.45 -7.74
N THR A 17 6.34 24.11 -8.79
CA THR A 17 5.01 23.52 -8.77
C THR A 17 5.11 22.05 -9.22
N VAL A 18 4.33 21.18 -8.60
CA VAL A 18 4.25 19.75 -8.97
C VAL A 18 3.20 19.57 -10.05
N PHE A 19 3.60 18.96 -11.16
CA PHE A 19 2.72 18.59 -12.26
C PHE A 19 2.60 17.07 -12.35
N PHE A 20 1.40 16.63 -12.69
CA PHE A 20 1.08 15.22 -12.89
C PHE A 20 0.90 14.90 -14.37
N LEU A 21 1.43 13.77 -14.80
CA LEU A 21 1.20 13.25 -16.14
C LEU A 21 -0.23 12.70 -16.22
N ILE A 22 -1.01 13.26 -17.13
CA ILE A 22 -2.39 12.86 -17.39
C ILE A 22 -2.48 12.35 -18.83
N ASN A 23 -3.25 11.28 -19.03
CA ASN A 23 -3.61 10.74 -20.34
C ASN A 23 -5.14 10.68 -20.44
N ASP A 24 -5.71 11.34 -21.44
CA ASP A 24 -7.15 11.31 -21.71
C ASP A 24 -7.58 10.23 -22.72
N GLY A 25 -6.65 9.31 -23.07
CA GLY A 25 -6.86 8.21 -24.02
C GLY A 25 -6.29 8.50 -25.40
N GLU A 26 -6.17 9.76 -25.81
CA GLU A 26 -5.60 10.16 -27.10
C GLU A 26 -4.31 10.97 -26.90
N ASN A 27 -4.26 11.86 -25.90
CA ASN A 27 -3.18 12.81 -25.70
C ASN A 27 -2.61 12.74 -24.29
N PHE A 28 -1.35 13.17 -24.16
CA PHE A 28 -0.67 13.36 -22.89
C PHE A 28 -0.54 14.85 -22.57
N TYR A 29 -0.72 15.20 -21.29
CA TYR A 29 -0.49 16.57 -20.81
C TYR A 29 -0.04 16.57 -19.34
N LEU A 30 0.61 17.66 -18.93
CA LEU A 30 0.89 17.95 -17.53
C LEU A 30 -0.20 18.86 -16.96
N SER A 31 -0.63 18.62 -15.74
CA SER A 31 -1.54 19.48 -14.98
C SER A 31 -1.22 19.44 -13.50
N GLU A 32 -1.46 20.52 -12.78
CA GLU A 32 -1.27 20.60 -11.33
C GLU A 32 -2.23 19.70 -10.54
N ASN A 33 -3.43 19.48 -11.08
CA ASN A 33 -4.48 18.64 -10.51
C ASN A 33 -5.15 17.84 -11.61
N SER A 34 -5.75 16.72 -11.28
CA SER A 34 -6.49 15.86 -12.21
C SER A 34 -7.67 16.55 -12.94
N GLY A 35 -8.14 17.71 -12.44
CA GLY A 35 -9.18 18.56 -13.05
C GLY A 35 -8.74 20.00 -13.29
N GLY A 36 -7.44 20.30 -13.28
CA GLY A 36 -6.92 21.66 -13.46
C GLY A 36 -7.26 22.26 -14.82
N SER A 37 -7.60 23.57 -14.85
CA SER A 37 -7.94 24.30 -16.07
C SER A 37 -6.74 24.54 -16.98
N GLU A 38 -5.53 24.42 -16.44
CA GLU A 38 -4.28 24.67 -17.18
C GLU A 38 -3.61 23.34 -17.51
N LYS A 39 -3.49 23.05 -18.82
CA LYS A 39 -2.91 21.82 -19.35
C LYS A 39 -1.73 22.17 -20.25
N TYR A 40 -0.58 21.54 -20.00
CA TYR A 40 0.61 21.64 -20.82
C TYR A 40 0.74 20.40 -21.68
N GLU A 41 0.58 20.56 -22.96
CA GLU A 41 0.58 19.46 -23.93
C GLU A 41 1.95 18.80 -24.04
N ILE A 42 1.94 17.46 -24.11
CA ILE A 42 3.12 16.63 -24.25
C ILE A 42 2.97 15.79 -25.52
N VAL A 43 4.03 15.72 -26.30
CA VAL A 43 4.15 14.81 -27.43
C VAL A 43 5.14 13.69 -27.07
N LYS A 44 4.78 12.48 -27.40
CA LYS A 44 5.70 11.33 -27.34
C LYS A 44 6.42 11.23 -28.67
N ASP A 45 7.74 11.38 -28.64
CA ASP A 45 8.58 11.25 -29.84
C ASP A 45 8.50 9.82 -30.39
N ASP A 46 8.21 9.66 -31.68
CA ASP A 46 7.98 8.39 -32.32
C ASP A 46 9.24 7.49 -32.41
N PHE A 47 10.44 8.08 -32.39
CA PHE A 47 11.70 7.36 -32.50
C PHE A 47 12.33 7.02 -31.13
N THR A 48 12.37 8.02 -30.24
CA THR A 48 13.00 7.89 -28.93
C THR A 48 12.04 7.43 -27.86
N HIS A 49 10.73 7.51 -28.12
CA HIS A 49 9.64 7.29 -27.17
C HIS A 49 9.69 8.18 -25.93
N ILE A 50 10.46 9.27 -25.96
CA ILE A 50 10.61 10.23 -24.87
C ILE A 50 9.47 11.25 -24.92
N PHE A 51 8.93 11.63 -23.77
CA PHE A 51 7.98 12.70 -23.65
C PHE A 51 8.69 14.07 -23.84
N ARG A 52 8.10 14.93 -24.65
CA ARG A 52 8.54 16.30 -24.86
C ARG A 52 7.39 17.27 -24.64
N LEU A 53 7.64 18.36 -23.95
CA LEU A 53 6.71 19.48 -23.85
C LEU A 53 6.61 20.23 -25.16
N VAL A 54 5.41 20.50 -25.62
CA VAL A 54 5.14 21.28 -26.85
C VAL A 54 5.56 22.75 -26.64
N LYS A 55 5.42 23.28 -25.42
CA LYS A 55 5.77 24.67 -25.05
C LYS A 55 6.65 24.66 -23.79
N SER A 56 7.93 24.32 -23.96
CA SER A 56 8.89 24.35 -22.85
C SER A 56 9.17 25.74 -22.30
N GLU A 57 8.98 26.80 -23.12
CA GLU A 57 9.13 28.18 -22.72
C GLU A 57 8.08 28.67 -21.70
N SER A 58 7.13 27.84 -21.34
CA SER A 58 6.16 28.13 -20.27
C SER A 58 6.76 28.02 -18.85
N PHE A 59 7.97 27.50 -18.76
CA PHE A 59 8.68 27.24 -17.48
C PHE A 59 9.96 28.11 -17.43
N GLU A 60 10.44 28.38 -16.21
CA GLU A 60 11.67 29.17 -15.97
C GLU A 60 12.95 28.33 -16.16
N GLU A 61 12.86 27.00 -16.10
CA GLU A 61 14.00 26.13 -16.24
C GLU A 61 14.60 26.19 -17.66
N PRO A 62 15.93 26.10 -17.77
CA PRO A 62 16.63 25.95 -19.05
C PRO A 62 16.15 24.72 -19.82
N ALA A 63 16.19 24.77 -21.15
CA ALA A 63 15.65 23.71 -22.00
C ALA A 63 16.29 22.32 -21.74
N ASP A 64 17.58 22.27 -21.40
CA ASP A 64 18.29 21.05 -21.03
C ASP A 64 17.78 20.43 -19.72
N VAL A 65 17.46 21.25 -18.71
CA VAL A 65 16.86 20.81 -17.44
C VAL A 65 15.42 20.30 -17.66
N VAL A 66 14.65 20.98 -18.50
CA VAL A 66 13.31 20.53 -18.88
C VAL A 66 13.39 19.16 -19.57
N GLU A 67 14.30 19.00 -20.52
CA GLU A 67 14.48 17.73 -21.24
C GLU A 67 14.91 16.59 -20.30
N GLU A 68 15.86 16.83 -19.40
CA GLU A 68 16.30 15.84 -18.39
C GLU A 68 15.14 15.38 -17.50
N ARG A 69 14.32 16.33 -16.99
CA ARG A 69 13.15 16.00 -16.16
C ARG A 69 12.08 15.23 -16.93
N MET A 70 11.87 15.54 -18.22
CA MET A 70 10.93 14.83 -19.09
C MET A 70 11.42 13.41 -19.43
N VAL A 71 12.73 13.20 -19.59
CA VAL A 71 13.33 11.86 -19.70
C VAL A 71 13.04 11.06 -18.44
N GLY A 72 13.28 11.61 -17.25
CA GLY A 72 12.98 10.96 -15.98
C GLY A 72 11.48 10.60 -15.82
N LEU A 73 10.59 11.51 -16.23
CA LEU A 73 9.15 11.26 -16.26
C LEU A 73 8.80 10.10 -17.21
N THR A 74 9.42 10.07 -18.39
CA THR A 74 9.23 9.00 -19.37
C THR A 74 9.67 7.64 -18.83
N GLU A 75 10.82 7.60 -18.16
CA GLU A 75 11.31 6.36 -17.53
C GLU A 75 10.36 5.86 -16.45
N ASN A 76 9.85 6.76 -15.59
CA ASN A 76 8.87 6.44 -14.58
C ASN A 76 7.55 5.92 -15.19
N TRP A 77 7.13 6.53 -16.30
CA TRP A 77 5.93 6.11 -17.03
C TRP A 77 6.09 4.71 -17.65
N ILE A 78 7.24 4.41 -18.30
CA ILE A 78 7.53 3.09 -18.86
C ILE A 78 7.55 2.03 -17.75
N GLU A 79 8.12 2.35 -16.60
CA GLU A 79 8.12 1.45 -15.44
C GLU A 79 6.72 1.20 -14.92
N ALA A 80 5.94 2.25 -14.74
CA ALA A 80 4.56 2.15 -14.28
C ALA A 80 3.68 1.34 -15.24
N GLN A 81 3.82 1.53 -16.56
CA GLN A 81 3.14 0.71 -17.57
C GLN A 81 3.54 -0.77 -17.51
N SER A 82 4.82 -1.05 -17.25
CA SER A 82 5.28 -2.43 -17.13
C SER A 82 4.69 -3.12 -15.91
N GLN A 83 4.51 -2.38 -14.81
CA GLN A 83 3.89 -2.87 -13.57
C GLN A 83 2.35 -2.91 -13.62
N GLY A 84 1.74 -2.22 -14.58
CA GLY A 84 0.30 -2.00 -14.69
C GLY A 84 -0.13 -0.76 -13.91
N LEU A 85 -0.58 0.26 -14.66
CA LEU A 85 -1.09 1.52 -14.10
C LEU A 85 -2.53 1.36 -13.63
N GLU A 86 -2.76 1.68 -12.38
CA GLU A 86 -4.10 1.91 -11.85
C GLU A 86 -4.42 3.38 -12.05
N THR A 87 -5.28 3.69 -13.02
CA THR A 87 -5.85 5.02 -13.14
C THR A 87 -7.12 5.03 -12.30
N ASP A 88 -7.13 5.88 -11.29
CA ASP A 88 -8.39 6.23 -10.62
C ASP A 88 -9.21 7.03 -11.65
N ASN A 89 -10.23 6.41 -12.21
CA ASN A 89 -11.20 7.16 -13.00
C ASN A 89 -11.91 8.10 -12.04
N GLU A 90 -11.78 9.42 -12.25
CA GLU A 90 -12.47 10.46 -11.48
C GLU A 90 -14.00 10.23 -11.44
N GLU A 91 -14.58 9.61 -12.46
CA GLU A 91 -15.98 9.19 -12.47
C GLU A 91 -16.34 8.22 -11.34
N THR A 92 -15.39 7.40 -10.88
CA THR A 92 -15.61 6.47 -9.75
C THR A 92 -15.51 7.18 -8.40
N TYR A 93 -14.76 8.28 -8.32
CA TYR A 93 -14.61 9.07 -7.09
C TYR A 93 -15.78 10.03 -6.85
N GLN A 94 -16.35 10.63 -7.91
CA GLN A 94 -17.43 11.62 -7.81
C GLN A 94 -18.82 10.99 -7.64
N ALA A 95 -19.02 9.73 -8.01
CA ALA A 95 -20.36 9.16 -8.15
C ALA A 95 -20.92 8.45 -6.92
N ARG A 96 -20.15 8.23 -5.84
CA ARG A 96 -20.66 7.48 -4.68
C ARG A 96 -20.46 8.23 -3.38
N LYS A 97 -21.57 8.72 -2.82
CA LYS A 97 -21.66 9.11 -1.41
C LYS A 97 -21.02 8.01 -0.55
N PRO A 98 -20.29 8.36 0.53
CA PRO A 98 -19.84 7.37 1.50
C PRO A 98 -20.99 6.41 1.81
N GLY A 99 -20.69 5.11 1.90
CA GLY A 99 -21.70 4.09 2.21
C GLY A 99 -22.28 4.24 3.63
N TYR A 100 -22.01 5.36 4.31
CA TYR A 100 -22.46 5.70 5.66
C TYR A 100 -22.84 7.19 5.75
N GLY A 101 -23.75 7.51 6.67
CA GLY A 101 -24.16 8.87 7.00
C GLY A 101 -23.71 9.30 8.42
N PRO A 102 -23.93 10.55 8.80
CA PRO A 102 -23.54 11.05 10.13
C PRO A 102 -24.13 10.27 11.30
N LYS A 103 -25.27 9.60 11.12
CA LYS A 103 -25.94 8.79 12.14
C LYS A 103 -25.25 7.43 12.37
N ASP A 104 -24.47 6.97 11.43
CA ASP A 104 -23.77 5.69 11.48
C ASP A 104 -22.41 5.81 12.18
N ILE A 105 -21.99 7.04 12.46
CA ILE A 105 -20.70 7.35 13.09
C ILE A 105 -20.87 7.32 14.61
N ILE A 106 -20.30 6.30 15.25
CA ILE A 106 -20.33 6.14 16.70
C ILE A 106 -18.90 6.29 17.22
N VAL A 107 -18.63 7.43 17.85
CA VAL A 107 -17.30 7.74 18.43
C VAL A 107 -17.51 8.20 19.87
N SER A 108 -16.80 7.58 20.80
CA SER A 108 -16.72 8.03 22.19
C SER A 108 -15.37 8.69 22.47
N THR A 109 -15.33 9.53 23.50
CA THR A 109 -14.09 10.16 23.96
C THR A 109 -13.82 9.70 25.38
N ASP A 110 -12.71 9.03 25.56
CA ASP A 110 -12.20 8.59 26.85
C ASP A 110 -10.88 9.29 27.16
N SER A 111 -10.46 9.29 28.43
CA SER A 111 -9.16 9.82 28.84
C SER A 111 -8.46 8.76 29.67
N TYR A 112 -7.30 8.31 29.20
CA TYR A 112 -6.51 7.29 29.89
C TYR A 112 -5.17 7.87 30.34
N SER A 113 -4.74 7.49 31.53
CA SER A 113 -3.38 7.76 31.95
C SER A 113 -2.37 6.95 31.13
N ILE A 114 -1.13 7.46 31.03
CA ILE A 114 -0.06 6.69 30.37
C ILE A 114 0.10 5.31 31.00
N SER A 115 0.04 5.20 32.33
CA SER A 115 0.14 3.90 33.02
C SER A 115 -0.99 2.95 32.63
N GLU A 116 -2.20 3.46 32.46
CA GLU A 116 -3.36 2.67 32.03
C GLU A 116 -3.23 2.22 30.59
N LEU A 117 -2.85 3.12 29.67
CA LEU A 117 -2.61 2.78 28.27
C LEU A 117 -1.52 1.70 28.14
N MET A 118 -0.43 1.82 28.91
CA MET A 118 0.64 0.81 28.88
C MET A 118 0.21 -0.54 29.45
N ARG A 119 -0.67 -0.56 30.43
CA ARG A 119 -1.31 -1.78 30.93
C ARG A 119 -2.17 -2.41 29.83
N MET A 120 -3.07 -1.63 29.20
CA MET A 120 -3.93 -2.11 28.11
C MET A 120 -3.10 -2.69 26.94
N VAL A 121 -1.97 -2.06 26.61
CA VAL A 121 -1.04 -2.59 25.59
C VAL A 121 -0.39 -3.91 26.05
N LYS A 122 0.00 -4.00 27.31
CA LYS A 122 0.62 -5.21 27.86
C LYS A 122 -0.34 -6.38 27.96
N ASP A 123 -1.60 -6.09 28.33
CA ASP A 123 -2.66 -7.09 28.49
C ASP A 123 -3.26 -7.53 27.13
N GLY A 124 -2.93 -6.81 26.04
CA GLY A 124 -3.41 -7.11 24.68
C GLY A 124 -4.76 -6.49 24.35
N ASP A 125 -5.30 -5.63 25.23
CA ASP A 125 -6.52 -4.86 24.97
C ASP A 125 -6.32 -3.84 23.83
N ILE A 126 -5.09 -3.30 23.72
CA ILE A 126 -4.68 -2.48 22.59
C ILE A 126 -3.61 -3.25 21.80
N GLU A 127 -3.95 -3.66 20.61
CA GLU A 127 -3.03 -4.36 19.71
C GLU A 127 -2.06 -3.36 19.06
N ILE A 128 -0.77 -3.60 19.29
CA ILE A 128 0.32 -2.93 18.57
C ILE A 128 0.95 -3.95 17.64
N ALA A 129 0.66 -3.87 16.36
CA ALA A 129 1.20 -4.81 15.38
C ALA A 129 2.74 -4.71 15.30
N PRO A 130 3.49 -5.79 15.63
CA PRO A 130 4.96 -5.73 15.73
C PRO A 130 5.66 -5.38 14.42
N ARG A 131 5.04 -5.67 13.28
CA ARG A 131 5.65 -5.53 11.94
C ARG A 131 5.51 -4.14 11.37
N PHE A 132 4.48 -3.40 11.77
CA PHE A 132 4.27 -2.02 11.35
C PHE A 132 5.37 -1.08 11.87
N GLN A 133 5.95 -1.39 13.02
CA GLN A 133 7.00 -0.60 13.66
C GLN A 133 8.30 -0.52 12.84
N ARG A 134 8.56 -1.46 11.93
CA ARG A 134 9.82 -1.48 11.16
C ARG A 134 9.90 -0.41 10.08
N ASN A 135 8.77 0.10 9.61
CA ASN A 135 8.72 1.01 8.45
C ASN A 135 8.46 2.49 8.83
N PHE A 136 8.03 2.78 10.08
CA PHE A 136 7.62 4.11 10.54
C PHE A 136 8.18 4.45 11.90
N ILE A 137 9.47 4.26 12.10
CA ILE A 137 10.09 4.60 13.38
C ILE A 137 10.49 6.07 13.35
N TRP A 138 9.96 6.86 14.29
CA TRP A 138 10.55 8.16 14.63
C TRP A 138 12.02 7.97 14.96
N ASP A 139 12.89 8.90 14.54
CA ASP A 139 14.25 8.92 14.99
C ASP A 139 14.30 9.09 16.52
N LYS A 140 15.43 8.73 17.10
CA LYS A 140 15.61 8.76 18.57
C LYS A 140 15.44 10.16 19.16
N THR A 141 15.77 11.19 18.40
CA THR A 141 15.62 12.59 18.84
C THR A 141 14.13 12.92 18.98
N ARG A 142 13.31 12.59 17.98
CA ARG A 142 11.86 12.83 18.02
C ARG A 142 11.17 12.01 19.11
N GLN A 143 11.62 10.78 19.32
CA GLN A 143 11.14 9.94 20.43
C GLN A 143 11.48 10.58 21.78
N SER A 144 12.72 11.05 21.96
CA SER A 144 13.16 11.70 23.21
C SER A 144 12.42 13.00 23.48
N ARG A 145 12.11 13.79 22.42
CA ARG A 145 11.31 15.00 22.53
C ARG A 145 9.87 14.74 22.99
N LEU A 146 9.30 13.62 22.62
CA LEU A 146 7.99 13.23 23.17
C LEU A 146 8.08 12.99 24.68
N ILE A 147 9.07 12.23 25.13
CA ILE A 147 9.28 11.96 26.57
C ILE A 147 9.55 13.26 27.33
N GLU A 148 10.33 14.16 26.74
CA GLU A 148 10.59 15.49 27.29
C GLU A 148 9.31 16.30 27.45
N SER A 149 8.42 16.28 26.47
CA SER A 149 7.11 16.92 26.54
C SER A 149 6.26 16.40 27.70
N VAL A 150 6.29 15.08 27.93
CA VAL A 150 5.61 14.47 29.11
C VAL A 150 6.23 14.95 30.41
N PHE A 151 7.56 15.00 30.53
CA PHE A 151 8.25 15.47 31.74
C PHE A 151 7.98 16.97 32.04
N LEU A 152 7.82 17.78 30.99
CA LEU A 152 7.41 19.18 31.10
C LEU A 152 5.93 19.31 31.51
N GLY A 153 5.12 18.25 31.34
CA GLY A 153 3.68 18.29 31.56
C GLY A 153 2.91 18.97 30.44
N LEU A 154 3.46 18.97 29.22
CA LEU A 154 2.77 19.49 28.05
C LEU A 154 1.66 18.52 27.60
N PRO A 155 0.50 19.04 27.13
CA PRO A 155 -0.56 18.18 26.61
C PRO A 155 -0.09 17.45 25.35
N LEU A 156 -0.40 16.16 25.29
CA LEU A 156 -0.13 15.35 24.11
C LEU A 156 -1.33 15.38 23.17
N PRO A 157 -1.12 15.31 21.84
CA PRO A 157 -2.21 15.16 20.89
C PRO A 157 -3.03 13.89 21.17
N ALA A 158 -4.32 13.95 20.92
CA ALA A 158 -5.24 12.83 21.13
C ALA A 158 -4.83 11.60 20.30
N ILE A 159 -5.17 10.41 20.82
CA ILE A 159 -5.00 9.12 20.16
C ILE A 159 -6.35 8.68 19.59
N TYR A 160 -6.33 8.06 18.42
CA TYR A 160 -7.50 7.48 17.81
C TYR A 160 -7.40 5.96 17.85
N LEU A 161 -8.43 5.33 18.41
CA LEU A 161 -8.53 3.88 18.56
C LEU A 161 -9.76 3.37 17.79
N SER A 162 -9.67 2.18 17.23
CA SER A 162 -10.81 1.47 16.64
C SER A 162 -11.06 0.19 17.42
N GLU A 163 -12.28 0.01 17.89
CA GLU A 163 -12.69 -1.16 18.63
C GLU A 163 -13.08 -2.30 17.68
N TYR A 164 -12.73 -3.53 18.04
CA TYR A 164 -13.22 -4.76 17.41
C TYR A 164 -14.46 -5.27 18.17
N ASN A 165 -15.19 -6.20 17.56
CA ASN A 165 -16.38 -6.82 18.15
C ASN A 165 -16.11 -7.60 19.45
N ASP A 166 -14.87 -7.97 19.72
CA ASP A 166 -14.43 -8.66 20.94
C ASP A 166 -13.93 -7.70 22.04
N GLY A 167 -14.07 -6.38 21.83
CA GLY A 167 -13.67 -5.34 22.77
C GLY A 167 -12.21 -4.95 22.73
N ARG A 168 -11.36 -5.67 21.98
CA ARG A 168 -9.97 -5.24 21.75
C ARG A 168 -9.94 -4.06 20.80
N MET A 169 -8.84 -3.31 20.83
CA MET A 169 -8.69 -2.08 20.07
C MET A 169 -7.41 -2.10 19.23
N THR A 170 -7.43 -1.42 18.10
CA THR A 170 -6.24 -1.10 17.31
C THR A 170 -6.04 0.40 17.24
N ILE A 171 -4.79 0.83 17.04
CA ILE A 171 -4.44 2.24 16.99
C ILE A 171 -4.60 2.75 15.56
N VAL A 172 -5.52 3.70 15.37
CA VAL A 172 -5.75 4.41 14.10
C VAL A 172 -4.75 5.56 13.94
N ASP A 173 -4.57 6.38 14.99
CA ASP A 173 -3.51 7.41 15.05
C ASP A 173 -2.89 7.46 16.45
N GLY A 174 -1.60 7.81 16.50
CA GLY A 174 -0.83 7.88 17.74
C GLY A 174 0.08 6.68 17.99
N LEU A 175 0.21 5.75 17.03
CA LEU A 175 1.04 4.56 17.16
C LEU A 175 2.48 4.88 17.55
N GLN A 176 3.12 5.88 16.92
CA GLN A 176 4.49 6.28 17.23
C GLN A 176 4.62 6.79 18.67
N ARG A 177 3.61 7.51 19.16
CA ARG A 177 3.54 8.03 20.53
C ARG A 177 3.46 6.89 21.56
N ILE A 178 2.49 5.98 21.36
CA ILE A 178 2.31 4.80 22.23
C ILE A 178 3.55 3.91 22.19
N SER A 179 4.10 3.64 21.00
CA SER A 179 5.32 2.82 20.86
C SER A 179 6.51 3.45 21.53
N THR A 180 6.70 4.78 21.41
CA THR A 180 7.80 5.50 22.07
C THR A 180 7.70 5.42 23.59
N ILE A 181 6.51 5.64 24.15
CA ILE A 181 6.28 5.55 25.60
C ILE A 181 6.52 4.12 26.09
N ARG A 182 5.99 3.12 25.37
CA ARG A 182 6.22 1.69 25.68
C ARG A 182 7.72 1.34 25.65
N ASP A 183 8.41 1.73 24.60
CA ASP A 183 9.82 1.40 24.40
C ASP A 183 10.71 2.10 25.44
N PHE A 184 10.36 3.32 25.84
CA PHE A 184 11.01 4.02 26.93
C PHE A 184 10.78 3.30 28.25
N MET A 185 9.54 3.02 28.63
CA MET A 185 9.21 2.34 29.89
C MET A 185 9.70 0.89 29.97
N SER A 186 10.08 0.30 28.83
CA SER A 186 10.66 -1.06 28.72
C SER A 186 12.17 -1.06 28.50
N ASP A 187 12.86 0.04 28.75
CA ASP A 187 14.32 0.23 28.60
C ASP A 187 14.86 0.02 27.17
N LYS A 188 14.02 0.06 26.17
CA LYS A 188 14.39 -0.10 24.75
C LYS A 188 14.79 1.23 24.09
N LEU A 189 14.38 2.36 24.65
CA LEU A 189 14.72 3.69 24.19
C LEU A 189 15.73 4.33 25.14
N ARG A 190 16.89 4.70 24.61
CA ARG A 190 17.89 5.52 25.27
C ARG A 190 17.70 6.97 24.81
N LEU A 191 17.43 7.88 25.75
CA LEU A 191 17.13 9.29 25.47
C LEU A 191 18.33 10.00 24.86
N CYS A 192 18.08 10.94 23.96
CA CYS A 192 19.11 11.78 23.34
C CYS A 192 18.57 13.16 22.96
N ASN A 193 19.44 14.14 22.87
CA ASN A 193 19.13 15.51 22.41
C ASN A 193 17.95 16.16 23.15
N MET A 194 17.81 15.89 24.45
CA MET A 194 16.85 16.59 25.30
C MET A 194 17.38 18.01 25.62
N GLU A 195 16.51 19.00 25.57
CA GLU A 195 16.87 20.40 25.77
C GLU A 195 16.71 20.84 27.22
N TYR A 196 15.63 20.39 27.86
CA TYR A 196 15.29 20.80 29.26
C TYR A 196 15.77 19.80 30.32
N PHE A 197 16.02 18.57 29.92
CA PHE A 197 16.44 17.49 30.80
C PHE A 197 17.73 16.83 30.26
N ASP A 198 18.74 17.63 30.00
CA ASP A 198 20.04 17.21 29.44
C ASP A 198 20.70 16.08 30.23
N TYR A 199 20.52 16.06 31.56
CA TYR A 199 21.01 15.01 32.46
C TYR A 199 20.36 13.62 32.18
N CYS A 200 19.26 13.57 31.43
CA CYS A 200 18.61 12.34 30.99
C CYS A 200 19.25 11.76 29.71
N ASN A 201 20.02 12.55 28.98
CA ASN A 201 20.66 12.08 27.74
C ASN A 201 21.59 10.89 28.01
N GLY A 202 21.51 9.91 27.10
CA GLY A 202 22.27 8.67 27.18
C GLY A 202 21.69 7.62 28.13
N LYS A 203 20.54 7.86 28.78
CA LYS A 203 19.95 6.97 29.79
C LYS A 203 18.64 6.33 29.30
N THR A 204 18.36 5.15 29.81
CA THR A 204 17.07 4.46 29.70
C THR A 204 16.19 4.76 30.91
N PHE A 205 14.96 4.29 30.93
CA PHE A 205 14.01 4.55 32.02
C PHE A 205 14.52 4.05 33.37
N SER A 206 15.04 2.83 33.47
CA SER A 206 15.57 2.26 34.73
C SER A 206 16.88 2.89 35.19
N GLU A 207 17.68 3.45 34.27
CA GLU A 207 18.91 4.19 34.59
C GLU A 207 18.62 5.60 35.09
N LEU A 208 17.41 6.10 34.88
CA LEU A 208 16.97 7.39 35.36
C LEU A 208 16.41 7.27 36.78
N HIS A 209 17.12 7.82 37.75
CA HIS A 209 16.55 8.09 39.06
C HIS A 209 15.66 9.34 38.98
N LEU A 210 14.46 9.17 38.33
CA LEU A 210 13.56 10.30 38.11
C LEU A 210 13.09 10.89 39.46
N PRO A 211 13.13 12.21 39.63
CA PRO A 211 12.42 12.86 40.71
C PRO A 211 10.94 12.51 40.69
N ASP A 212 10.32 12.42 41.86
CA ASP A 212 8.92 12.05 42.04
C ASP A 212 7.97 12.82 41.12
N LEU A 213 8.26 14.08 40.82
CA LEU A 213 7.43 14.90 39.96
C LEU A 213 7.40 14.39 38.51
N GLN A 214 8.60 14.10 37.94
CA GLN A 214 8.69 13.59 36.56
C GLN A 214 8.10 12.19 36.45
N LEU A 215 8.34 11.34 37.45
CA LEU A 215 7.74 10.00 37.49
C LEU A 215 6.19 10.07 37.56
N ARG A 216 5.65 10.95 38.41
CA ARG A 216 4.21 11.17 38.50
C ARG A 216 3.66 11.74 37.19
N ARG A 217 4.35 12.68 36.54
CA ARG A 217 3.96 13.19 35.22
C ARG A 217 3.94 12.08 34.19
N LEU A 218 5.00 11.28 34.08
CA LEU A 218 5.04 10.15 33.15
C LEU A 218 3.86 9.18 33.34
N LEU A 219 3.60 8.79 34.60
CA LEU A 219 2.56 7.77 34.85
C LEU A 219 1.13 8.30 34.80
N ARG A 220 0.90 9.55 35.20
CA ARG A 220 -0.43 10.13 35.38
C ARG A 220 -0.88 11.10 34.29
N THR A 221 -0.01 11.44 33.33
CA THR A 221 -0.41 12.28 32.21
C THR A 221 -1.59 11.61 31.49
N GLN A 222 -2.66 12.37 31.38
CA GLN A 222 -3.87 11.93 30.69
C GLN A 222 -3.74 12.19 29.19
N ILE A 223 -4.13 11.21 28.40
CA ILE A 223 -4.17 11.31 26.94
C ILE A 223 -5.62 11.11 26.52
N ALA A 224 -6.16 12.09 25.80
CA ALA A 224 -7.50 11.97 25.21
C ALA A 224 -7.47 10.89 24.12
N CYS A 225 -8.42 9.98 24.17
CA CYS A 225 -8.55 8.89 23.21
C CYS A 225 -9.94 8.93 22.58
N PHE A 226 -9.99 9.11 21.26
CA PHE A 226 -11.21 8.96 20.48
C PHE A 226 -11.35 7.48 20.07
N LYS A 227 -12.42 6.85 20.55
CA LYS A 227 -12.67 5.44 20.29
C LYS A 227 -13.81 5.29 19.28
N ILE A 228 -13.49 4.71 18.13
CA ILE A 228 -14.45 4.38 17.08
C ILE A 228 -15.07 3.03 17.47
N ASP A 229 -16.35 3.02 17.73
CA ASP A 229 -17.11 1.84 18.10
C ASP A 229 -17.11 0.81 16.95
N TYR A 230 -17.07 -0.48 17.27
CA TYR A 230 -17.07 -1.56 16.29
C TYR A 230 -18.31 -1.58 15.39
N ARG A 231 -19.45 -1.00 15.85
CA ARG A 231 -20.70 -0.87 15.08
C ARG A 231 -20.62 0.23 14.01
N SER A 232 -19.63 1.12 14.08
CA SER A 232 -19.40 2.10 13.03
C SER A 232 -18.97 1.39 11.74
N PRO A 233 -19.43 1.87 10.56
CA PRO A 233 -19.04 1.28 9.29
C PRO A 233 -17.52 1.19 9.12
N ASN A 234 -17.03 0.06 8.66
CA ASN A 234 -15.57 -0.15 8.51
C ASN A 234 -14.94 0.89 7.59
N GLN A 235 -15.64 1.32 6.54
CA GLN A 235 -15.17 2.37 5.64
C GLN A 235 -14.81 3.67 6.38
N LEU A 236 -15.54 4.01 7.48
CA LEU A 236 -15.22 5.17 8.30
C LEU A 236 -13.81 5.08 8.90
N LYS A 237 -13.37 3.89 9.34
CA LYS A 237 -12.03 3.68 9.91
C LYS A 237 -10.94 4.05 8.90
N TYR A 238 -11.08 3.58 7.65
CA TYR A 238 -10.15 3.88 6.56
C TYR A 238 -10.17 5.37 6.19
N ASP A 239 -11.36 5.98 6.12
CA ASP A 239 -11.51 7.40 5.79
C ASP A 239 -10.91 8.31 6.87
N LEU A 240 -11.12 7.98 8.15
CA LEU A 240 -10.49 8.69 9.26
C LEU A 240 -8.98 8.55 9.21
N PHE A 241 -8.48 7.33 8.97
CA PHE A 241 -7.04 7.08 8.87
C PHE A 241 -6.39 7.92 7.76
N ARG A 242 -7.01 7.97 6.58
CA ARG A 242 -6.55 8.80 5.45
C ARG A 242 -6.52 10.29 5.81
N ARG A 243 -7.54 10.78 6.52
CA ARG A 243 -7.65 12.20 6.92
C ARG A 243 -6.70 12.60 8.05
N LEU A 244 -6.46 11.72 9.02
CA LEU A 244 -5.60 12.01 10.17
C LEU A 244 -4.11 11.97 9.81
N ASN A 245 -3.73 11.13 8.86
CA ASN A 245 -2.32 10.97 8.43
C ASN A 245 -1.85 12.03 7.40
N THR A 246 -2.29 13.29 7.53
CA THR A 246 -1.88 14.38 6.63
C THR A 246 -0.62 15.11 7.08
N GLY A 247 -0.11 14.83 8.29
CA GLY A 247 1.08 15.48 8.86
C GLY A 247 2.35 14.65 8.68
N GLY A 248 3.15 14.89 7.65
CA GLY A 248 4.39 14.18 7.35
C GLY A 248 4.31 13.36 6.08
N LYS A 249 5.07 12.25 5.97
CA LYS A 249 4.95 11.32 4.84
C LYS A 249 3.65 10.52 4.97
N ALA A 250 2.67 10.84 4.14
CA ALA A 250 1.36 10.18 4.15
C ALA A 250 1.48 8.66 3.96
N LEU A 251 0.68 7.90 4.70
CA LEU A 251 0.54 6.46 4.51
C LEU A 251 -0.18 6.16 3.19
N ASN A 252 0.26 5.12 2.47
CA ASN A 252 -0.50 4.60 1.36
C ASN A 252 -1.64 3.67 1.83
N ASP A 253 -2.56 3.32 0.93
CA ASP A 253 -3.73 2.51 1.27
C ASP A 253 -3.37 1.14 1.84
N GLN A 254 -2.28 0.51 1.39
CA GLN A 254 -1.85 -0.79 1.93
C GLN A 254 -1.24 -0.67 3.33
N GLU A 255 -0.50 0.41 3.59
CA GLU A 255 -0.01 0.71 4.94
C GLU A 255 -1.17 0.94 5.91
N ILE A 256 -2.23 1.62 5.45
CA ILE A 256 -3.47 1.82 6.23
C ILE A 256 -4.16 0.47 6.50
N ARG A 257 -4.32 -0.39 5.47
CA ARG A 257 -4.90 -1.73 5.64
C ARG A 257 -4.10 -2.56 6.65
N ASN A 258 -2.78 -2.49 6.57
CA ASN A 258 -1.94 -3.20 7.52
C ASN A 258 -2.12 -2.71 8.96
N CYS A 259 -2.31 -1.40 9.17
CA CYS A 259 -2.63 -0.85 10.50
C CYS A 259 -3.95 -1.38 11.06
N LEU A 260 -4.94 -1.60 10.19
CA LEU A 260 -6.27 -2.07 10.55
C LEU A 260 -6.40 -3.61 10.53
N SER A 261 -5.33 -4.30 10.09
CA SER A 261 -5.25 -5.77 10.10
C SER A 261 -4.83 -6.29 11.46
N ARG A 262 -5.48 -7.34 11.93
CA ARG A 262 -5.04 -8.08 13.14
C ARG A 262 -3.70 -8.79 12.89
N SER A 263 -2.99 -9.09 13.97
CA SER A 263 -1.65 -9.69 13.92
C SER A 263 -1.57 -10.97 13.10
N HIS A 264 -2.56 -11.88 13.23
CA HIS A 264 -2.59 -13.14 12.48
C HIS A 264 -2.75 -12.93 10.96
N VAL A 265 -3.47 -11.88 10.52
CA VAL A 265 -3.56 -11.51 9.10
C VAL A 265 -2.23 -10.98 8.58
N GLN A 266 -1.58 -10.11 9.35
CA GLN A 266 -0.25 -9.59 9.01
C GLN A 266 0.79 -10.71 8.92
N ASP A 267 0.73 -11.68 9.84
CA ASP A 267 1.62 -12.84 9.85
C ASP A 267 1.40 -13.74 8.62
N ALA A 268 0.15 -13.96 8.22
CA ALA A 268 -0.18 -14.71 7.02
C ALA A 268 0.35 -14.02 5.76
N LEU A 269 0.05 -12.73 5.56
CA LEU A 269 0.54 -11.97 4.40
C LEU A 269 2.07 -11.95 4.35
N PHE A 270 2.72 -11.78 5.50
CA PHE A 270 4.18 -11.82 5.54
C PHE A 270 4.75 -13.21 5.25
N SER A 271 4.12 -14.27 5.73
CA SER A 271 4.53 -15.65 5.41
C SER A 271 4.45 -15.93 3.92
N MET A 272 3.47 -15.35 3.21
CA MET A 272 3.34 -15.46 1.76
C MET A 272 4.52 -14.79 1.05
N ILE A 273 4.79 -13.52 1.35
CA ILE A 273 5.82 -12.73 0.64
C ILE A 273 7.26 -13.06 1.03
N SER A 274 7.47 -13.63 2.22
CA SER A 274 8.79 -14.07 2.68
C SER A 274 9.18 -15.47 2.18
N SER A 275 8.24 -16.20 1.56
CA SER A 275 8.44 -17.55 1.07
C SER A 275 9.45 -17.62 -0.09
N GLU A 276 10.17 -18.72 -0.17
CA GLU A 276 11.12 -18.94 -1.28
C GLU A 276 10.39 -19.09 -2.62
N GLU A 277 9.17 -19.63 -2.60
CA GLU A 277 8.33 -19.74 -3.80
C GLU A 277 7.99 -18.36 -4.39
N PHE A 278 7.62 -17.39 -3.54
CA PHE A 278 7.35 -16.02 -4.00
C PHE A 278 8.62 -15.33 -4.52
N LYS A 279 9.73 -15.47 -3.79
CA LYS A 279 11.02 -14.91 -4.22
C LYS A 279 11.49 -15.50 -5.54
N SER A 280 11.37 -16.82 -5.72
CA SER A 280 11.74 -17.52 -6.96
C SER A 280 10.87 -17.07 -8.12
N ALA A 281 9.54 -17.06 -7.98
CA ALA A 281 8.60 -16.66 -9.03
C ALA A 281 8.74 -15.18 -9.44
N THR A 282 9.13 -14.32 -8.51
CA THR A 282 9.35 -12.89 -8.77
C THR A 282 10.82 -12.53 -9.03
N CYS A 283 11.73 -13.48 -8.93
CA CYS A 283 13.19 -13.28 -8.94
C CYS A 283 13.63 -12.17 -7.94
N GLY A 284 12.95 -12.07 -6.79
CA GLY A 284 13.21 -11.04 -5.79
C GLY A 284 12.94 -9.59 -6.25
N SER A 285 12.22 -9.41 -7.36
CA SER A 285 12.00 -8.07 -7.96
C SER A 285 11.00 -7.21 -7.18
N ILE A 286 10.08 -7.82 -6.45
CA ILE A 286 9.13 -7.07 -5.61
C ILE A 286 9.77 -6.83 -4.25
N LYS A 287 10.19 -5.59 -4.01
CA LYS A 287 10.60 -5.13 -2.69
C LYS A 287 9.35 -4.79 -1.88
N ASP A 288 9.33 -5.15 -0.60
CA ASP A 288 8.22 -4.77 0.30
C ASP A 288 8.33 -3.31 0.77
N THR A 289 8.83 -2.44 -0.09
CA THR A 289 8.86 -1.00 0.15
C THR A 289 7.43 -0.50 0.20
N ARG A 290 7.05 0.14 1.30
CA ARG A 290 5.68 0.62 1.55
C ARG A 290 4.62 -0.49 1.36
N MET A 291 4.97 -1.73 1.73
CA MET A 291 4.09 -2.91 1.72
C MET A 291 3.56 -3.33 0.34
N ALA A 292 4.27 -3.02 -0.73
CA ALA A 292 3.84 -3.36 -2.10
C ALA A 292 3.76 -4.88 -2.34
N ALA A 293 4.66 -5.67 -1.73
CA ALA A 293 4.59 -7.12 -1.80
C ALA A 293 3.37 -7.66 -1.04
N GLN A 294 3.10 -7.12 0.16
CA GLN A 294 1.93 -7.52 0.96
C GLN A 294 0.62 -7.18 0.26
N GLU A 295 0.55 -6.05 -0.46
CA GLU A 295 -0.60 -5.73 -1.31
C GLU A 295 -0.85 -6.80 -2.37
N SER A 296 0.22 -7.30 -3.01
CA SER A 296 0.10 -8.37 -4.02
C SER A 296 -0.45 -9.67 -3.42
N ALA A 297 0.00 -10.03 -2.22
CA ALA A 297 -0.53 -11.18 -1.49
C ALA A 297 -2.01 -10.99 -1.08
N LEU A 298 -2.38 -9.79 -0.62
CA LEU A 298 -3.77 -9.48 -0.29
C LEU A 298 -4.67 -9.52 -1.53
N ARG A 299 -4.23 -8.99 -2.66
CA ARG A 299 -4.94 -9.08 -3.95
C ARG A 299 -5.17 -10.53 -4.35
N PHE A 300 -4.16 -11.40 -4.20
CA PHE A 300 -4.34 -12.82 -4.45
C PHE A 300 -5.48 -13.41 -3.63
N ILE A 301 -5.49 -13.21 -2.30
CA ILE A 301 -6.56 -13.75 -1.44
C ILE A 301 -7.93 -13.21 -1.86
N CYS A 302 -8.00 -11.90 -2.08
CA CYS A 302 -9.24 -11.23 -2.45
C CYS A 302 -9.81 -11.77 -3.77
N PHE A 303 -9.00 -11.80 -4.82
CA PHE A 303 -9.45 -12.28 -6.13
C PHE A 303 -9.63 -13.77 -6.20
N TYR A 304 -8.89 -14.56 -5.42
CA TYR A 304 -9.15 -15.98 -5.25
C TYR A 304 -10.55 -16.24 -4.68
N ASN A 305 -10.94 -15.54 -3.62
CA ASN A 305 -12.26 -15.66 -3.04
C ASN A 305 -13.37 -15.20 -3.99
N LEU A 306 -13.18 -14.07 -4.69
CA LEU A 306 -14.14 -13.60 -5.69
C LEU A 306 -14.29 -14.60 -6.84
N TYR A 307 -13.18 -15.08 -7.37
CA TYR A 307 -13.18 -16.02 -8.50
C TYR A 307 -13.81 -17.36 -8.12
N THR A 308 -13.46 -17.94 -6.98
CA THR A 308 -13.98 -19.25 -6.55
C THR A 308 -15.45 -19.22 -6.12
N SER A 309 -15.95 -18.06 -5.65
CA SER A 309 -17.36 -17.91 -5.27
C SER A 309 -18.33 -17.99 -6.44
N ALA A 310 -17.92 -17.44 -7.60
CA ALA A 310 -18.78 -17.35 -8.79
C ALA A 310 -18.08 -17.87 -10.07
N TYR A 311 -16.83 -18.26 -10.01
CA TYR A 311 -15.96 -18.63 -11.13
C TYR A 311 -15.81 -17.59 -12.24
N ASP A 312 -16.26 -16.34 -12.01
CA ASP A 312 -16.33 -15.29 -13.03
C ASP A 312 -16.00 -13.88 -12.55
N LEU A 313 -15.61 -13.70 -11.29
CA LEU A 313 -15.35 -12.39 -10.67
C LEU A 313 -16.54 -11.40 -10.71
N SER A 314 -17.78 -11.89 -10.85
CA SER A 314 -18.98 -11.03 -10.94
C SER A 314 -19.16 -10.09 -9.76
N GLY A 315 -18.65 -10.48 -8.58
CA GLY A 315 -18.67 -9.67 -7.35
C GLY A 315 -17.71 -8.48 -7.33
N TYR A 316 -16.80 -8.35 -8.29
CA TYR A 316 -15.91 -7.20 -8.37
C TYR A 316 -16.60 -6.01 -9.03
N ASP A 317 -16.66 -4.87 -8.35
CA ASP A 317 -17.38 -3.68 -8.80
C ASP A 317 -16.50 -2.62 -9.49
N GLY A 318 -15.21 -2.89 -9.65
CA GLY A 318 -14.25 -1.96 -10.26
C GLY A 318 -13.54 -1.02 -9.28
N ASN A 319 -13.85 -1.08 -7.99
CA ASN A 319 -13.15 -0.31 -6.96
C ASN A 319 -12.18 -1.20 -6.17
N MET A 320 -10.90 -1.15 -6.54
CA MET A 320 -9.85 -1.97 -5.92
C MET A 320 -9.71 -1.69 -4.43
N ASN A 321 -9.66 -0.42 -4.04
CA ASN A 321 -9.46 -0.07 -2.64
C ASN A 321 -10.59 -0.56 -1.75
N ARG A 322 -11.85 -0.33 -2.15
CA ARG A 322 -13.01 -0.82 -1.42
C ARG A 322 -13.05 -2.35 -1.32
N THR A 323 -12.69 -3.02 -2.39
CA THR A 323 -12.65 -4.49 -2.44
C THR A 323 -11.58 -5.06 -1.50
N LEU A 324 -10.38 -4.47 -1.49
CA LEU A 324 -9.30 -4.88 -0.60
C LEU A 324 -9.59 -4.51 0.87
N ASP A 325 -10.18 -3.35 1.13
CA ASP A 325 -10.60 -2.94 2.48
C ASP A 325 -11.63 -3.94 3.05
N ALA A 326 -12.66 -4.30 2.27
CA ALA A 326 -13.64 -5.31 2.66
C ALA A 326 -13.04 -6.72 2.83
N CYS A 327 -12.02 -7.05 2.04
CA CYS A 327 -11.28 -8.30 2.19
C CYS A 327 -10.56 -8.36 3.54
N VAL A 328 -9.83 -7.31 3.92
CA VAL A 328 -9.14 -7.24 5.21
C VAL A 328 -10.10 -7.42 6.38
N GLU A 329 -11.27 -6.81 6.34
CA GLU A 329 -12.28 -6.97 7.40
C GLU A 329 -12.72 -8.43 7.56
N LYS A 330 -12.95 -9.13 6.45
CA LYS A 330 -13.28 -10.57 6.50
C LYS A 330 -12.12 -11.41 7.05
N LEU A 331 -10.89 -11.07 6.64
CA LEU A 331 -9.71 -11.78 7.11
C LEU A 331 -9.42 -11.54 8.60
N ASN A 332 -9.79 -10.39 9.14
CA ASN A 332 -9.67 -10.09 10.56
C ASN A 332 -10.56 -11.01 11.43
N GLU A 333 -11.65 -11.51 10.87
CA GLU A 333 -12.57 -12.46 11.54
C GLU A 333 -12.21 -13.93 11.26
N ALA A 334 -11.35 -14.19 10.27
CA ALA A 334 -10.96 -15.53 9.89
C ALA A 334 -10.05 -16.19 10.94
N SER A 335 -10.14 -17.49 11.06
CA SER A 335 -9.25 -18.28 11.92
C SER A 335 -7.84 -18.38 11.32
N VAL A 336 -6.85 -18.71 12.17
CA VAL A 336 -5.47 -18.95 11.72
C VAL A 336 -5.40 -20.11 10.72
N GLU A 337 -6.23 -21.12 10.90
CA GLU A 337 -6.33 -22.28 10.01
C GLU A 337 -6.84 -21.89 8.62
N GLU A 338 -7.83 -21.00 8.56
CA GLU A 338 -8.34 -20.47 7.28
C GLU A 338 -7.28 -19.64 6.58
N LEU A 339 -6.57 -18.79 7.30
CA LEU A 339 -5.48 -18.00 6.72
C LEU A 339 -4.34 -18.90 6.21
N ASN A 340 -4.01 -19.95 6.93
CA ASN A 340 -2.98 -20.91 6.49
C ASN A 340 -3.36 -21.62 5.19
N LYS A 341 -4.64 -21.86 4.90
CA LYS A 341 -5.08 -22.38 3.60
C LYS A 341 -4.68 -21.42 2.46
N TYR A 342 -4.90 -20.11 2.62
CA TYR A 342 -4.47 -19.13 1.61
C TYR A 342 -2.95 -19.09 1.46
N VAL A 343 -2.20 -19.22 2.57
CA VAL A 343 -0.72 -19.26 2.51
C VAL A 343 -0.25 -20.45 1.68
N VAL A 344 -0.84 -21.64 1.87
CA VAL A 344 -0.50 -22.85 1.12
C VAL A 344 -0.86 -22.70 -0.36
N LEU A 345 -2.08 -22.23 -0.65
CA LEU A 345 -2.54 -21.99 -2.03
C LEU A 345 -1.62 -21.01 -2.77
N PHE A 346 -1.26 -19.90 -2.12
CA PHE A 346 -0.36 -18.91 -2.70
C PHE A 346 1.02 -19.49 -3.01
N LYS A 347 1.64 -20.18 -2.03
CA LYS A 347 2.96 -20.81 -2.23
C LYS A 347 2.94 -21.82 -3.37
N ASN A 348 1.89 -22.63 -3.46
CA ASN A 348 1.73 -23.59 -4.54
C ASN A 348 1.58 -22.90 -5.91
N SER A 349 0.75 -21.85 -6.00
CA SER A 349 0.59 -21.09 -7.25
C SER A 349 1.88 -20.38 -7.67
N MET A 350 2.67 -19.86 -6.73
CA MET A 350 3.99 -19.27 -7.02
C MET A 350 4.97 -20.30 -7.57
N ARG A 351 5.03 -21.50 -6.95
CA ARG A 351 5.89 -22.60 -7.42
C ARG A 351 5.50 -23.04 -8.83
N GLN A 352 4.20 -23.17 -9.11
CA GLN A 352 3.69 -23.51 -10.43
C GLN A 352 4.00 -22.43 -11.46
N ALA A 353 3.78 -21.15 -11.12
CA ALA A 353 4.11 -20.04 -12.00
C ALA A 353 5.60 -20.02 -12.37
N HIS A 354 6.48 -20.24 -11.39
CA HIS A 354 7.91 -20.35 -11.66
C HIS A 354 8.24 -21.56 -12.55
N SER A 355 7.60 -22.69 -12.36
CA SER A 355 7.79 -23.89 -13.20
C SER A 355 7.35 -23.67 -14.66
N LEU A 356 6.26 -22.89 -14.87
CA LEU A 356 5.67 -22.67 -16.19
C LEU A 356 6.33 -21.52 -16.98
N PHE A 357 6.82 -20.51 -16.29
CA PHE A 357 7.31 -19.28 -16.90
C PHE A 357 8.76 -18.92 -16.54
N GLY A 358 9.39 -19.68 -15.65
CA GLY A 358 10.76 -19.40 -15.20
C GLY A 358 10.92 -17.98 -14.68
N GLU A 359 11.99 -17.31 -15.13
CA GLU A 359 12.28 -15.90 -14.80
C GLU A 359 11.30 -14.90 -15.43
N TYR A 360 10.47 -15.35 -16.38
CA TYR A 360 9.47 -14.52 -17.07
C TYR A 360 8.13 -14.50 -16.36
N ALA A 361 7.98 -15.22 -15.26
CA ALA A 361 6.73 -15.23 -14.50
C ALA A 361 6.27 -13.82 -14.16
N PHE A 362 5.01 -13.53 -14.47
CA PHE A 362 4.34 -12.25 -14.19
C PHE A 362 4.92 -11.03 -14.92
N ARG A 363 5.67 -11.23 -16.00
CA ARG A 363 6.29 -10.15 -16.77
C ARG A 363 5.70 -10.04 -18.17
N LYS A 364 5.74 -8.81 -18.69
CA LYS A 364 5.52 -8.60 -20.13
C LYS A 364 6.78 -9.04 -20.87
N VAL A 365 6.66 -10.08 -21.66
CA VAL A 365 7.73 -10.67 -22.45
C VAL A 365 7.38 -10.59 -23.93
N GLY A 366 8.33 -10.17 -24.78
CA GLY A 366 8.18 -10.24 -26.24
C GLY A 366 8.55 -11.61 -26.78
N SER A 367 8.23 -11.87 -28.04
CA SER A 367 8.55 -13.13 -28.73
C SER A 367 10.06 -13.40 -28.86
N ASP A 368 10.88 -12.36 -28.77
CA ASP A 368 12.34 -12.44 -28.70
C ASP A 368 12.86 -12.76 -27.27
N TYR A 369 11.96 -13.07 -26.35
CA TYR A 369 12.26 -13.29 -24.93
C TYR A 369 12.97 -12.12 -24.24
N LYS A 370 12.89 -10.92 -24.82
CA LYS A 370 13.36 -9.72 -24.15
C LYS A 370 12.29 -9.19 -23.23
N ILE A 371 12.69 -8.89 -22.02
CA ILE A 371 11.90 -8.22 -21.02
C ILE A 371 12.29 -6.75 -21.05
N ALA A 372 11.32 -5.86 -21.22
CA ALA A 372 11.55 -4.41 -21.25
C ALA A 372 12.33 -3.92 -20.00
N ARG A 373 12.02 -4.50 -18.84
CA ARG A 373 12.81 -4.34 -17.59
C ARG A 373 12.74 -5.63 -16.75
N LYS A 374 13.90 -6.23 -16.45
CA LYS A 374 13.99 -7.45 -15.62
C LYS A 374 13.41 -7.31 -14.21
N SER A 375 13.32 -6.10 -13.69
CA SER A 375 12.79 -5.81 -12.34
C SER A 375 11.28 -5.60 -12.27
N SER A 376 10.59 -5.45 -13.40
CA SER A 376 9.16 -5.10 -13.41
C SER A 376 8.26 -6.32 -13.40
N ILE A 377 7.53 -6.50 -12.30
CA ILE A 377 6.42 -7.47 -12.20
C ILE A 377 5.13 -6.76 -12.53
N ASN A 378 4.35 -7.30 -13.46
CA ASN A 378 3.01 -6.81 -13.77
C ASN A 378 2.01 -7.34 -12.74
N LYS A 379 1.35 -6.43 -12.01
CA LYS A 379 0.42 -6.79 -10.93
C LYS A 379 -0.80 -7.55 -11.44
N SER A 380 -1.33 -7.20 -12.62
CA SER A 380 -2.48 -7.88 -13.20
C SER A 380 -2.15 -9.33 -13.57
N LEU A 381 -0.99 -9.57 -14.18
CA LEU A 381 -0.51 -10.91 -14.49
C LEU A 381 -0.25 -11.72 -13.23
N LEU A 382 0.37 -11.10 -12.19
CA LEU A 382 0.62 -11.79 -10.91
C LEU A 382 -0.69 -12.27 -10.30
N VAL A 383 -1.69 -11.40 -10.19
CA VAL A 383 -2.98 -11.74 -9.60
C VAL A 383 -3.71 -12.79 -10.45
N ALA A 384 -3.86 -12.57 -11.74
CA ALA A 384 -4.66 -13.45 -12.58
C ALA A 384 -4.03 -14.85 -12.73
N ILE A 385 -2.73 -14.94 -13.01
CA ILE A 385 -2.04 -16.23 -13.14
C ILE A 385 -2.06 -16.99 -11.81
N SER A 386 -1.72 -16.33 -10.70
CA SER A 386 -1.69 -17.00 -9.39
C SER A 386 -3.05 -17.49 -8.93
N VAL A 387 -4.11 -16.71 -9.17
CA VAL A 387 -5.49 -17.09 -8.84
C VAL A 387 -5.97 -18.27 -9.70
N LEU A 388 -5.73 -18.23 -11.01
CA LEU A 388 -6.12 -19.33 -11.91
C LEU A 388 -5.41 -20.64 -11.54
N LEU A 389 -4.11 -20.59 -11.26
CA LEU A 389 -3.34 -21.77 -10.81
C LEU A 389 -3.81 -22.31 -9.46
N ALA A 390 -4.20 -21.41 -8.53
CA ALA A 390 -4.71 -21.84 -7.23
C ALA A 390 -6.13 -22.40 -7.27
N ALA A 391 -6.99 -21.86 -8.16
CA ALA A 391 -8.40 -22.24 -8.26
C ALA A 391 -8.62 -23.55 -9.06
N HIS A 392 -7.72 -23.85 -9.99
CA HIS A 392 -7.84 -24.98 -10.91
C HIS A 392 -6.64 -25.93 -10.74
N GLY A 393 -6.67 -26.70 -9.66
CA GLY A 393 -5.61 -27.70 -9.37
C GLY A 393 -5.39 -28.70 -10.51
N GLU A 394 -6.43 -28.98 -11.32
CA GLU A 394 -6.36 -29.83 -12.49
C GLU A 394 -5.46 -29.30 -13.61
N TYR A 395 -5.21 -27.98 -13.66
CA TYR A 395 -4.25 -27.44 -14.62
C TYR A 395 -2.83 -27.86 -14.31
N SER A 396 -2.49 -28.07 -13.04
CA SER A 396 -1.18 -28.54 -12.63
C SER A 396 -0.80 -29.86 -13.30
N GLU A 397 -1.74 -30.79 -13.45
CA GLU A 397 -1.52 -32.09 -14.09
C GLU A 397 -1.44 -31.96 -15.62
N LYS A 398 -2.32 -31.14 -16.23
CA LYS A 398 -2.38 -30.95 -17.69
C LYS A 398 -1.19 -30.17 -18.26
N ILE A 399 -0.64 -29.25 -17.48
CA ILE A 399 0.45 -28.35 -17.91
C ILE A 399 1.80 -28.69 -17.25
N ALA A 400 1.85 -29.75 -16.44
CA ALA A 400 3.09 -30.20 -15.81
C ALA A 400 4.18 -30.45 -16.86
N GLY A 401 5.34 -29.79 -16.68
CA GLY A 401 6.48 -29.91 -17.59
C GLY A 401 6.37 -29.10 -18.90
N LYS A 402 5.29 -28.29 -19.08
CA LYS A 402 5.20 -27.33 -20.20
C LYS A 402 5.89 -26.02 -19.82
N GLU A 403 6.41 -25.36 -20.84
CA GLU A 403 6.86 -23.97 -20.75
C GLU A 403 5.84 -23.10 -21.50
N LEU A 404 5.22 -22.15 -20.80
CA LEU A 404 4.16 -21.30 -21.35
C LEU A 404 4.61 -19.87 -21.66
N THR A 405 5.92 -19.60 -21.58
CA THR A 405 6.46 -18.26 -21.83
C THR A 405 6.19 -17.80 -23.26
N GLY A 406 6.35 -18.72 -24.24
CA GLY A 406 6.10 -18.44 -25.66
C GLY A 406 4.63 -18.13 -25.96
N GLU A 407 3.70 -18.86 -25.33
CA GLU A 407 2.27 -18.61 -25.48
C GLU A 407 1.86 -17.26 -24.86
N LEU A 408 2.43 -16.91 -23.71
CA LEU A 408 2.19 -15.60 -23.11
C LEU A 408 2.75 -14.47 -23.99
N ALA A 409 3.95 -14.65 -24.56
CA ALA A 409 4.54 -13.68 -25.48
C ALA A 409 3.67 -13.50 -26.74
N THR A 410 3.22 -14.60 -27.33
CA THR A 410 2.32 -14.57 -28.49
C THR A 410 1.01 -13.84 -28.15
N LEU A 411 0.41 -14.12 -26.98
CA LEU A 411 -0.80 -13.45 -26.53
C LEU A 411 -0.58 -11.93 -26.38
N LEU A 412 0.53 -11.52 -25.81
CA LEU A 412 0.89 -10.11 -25.63
C LEU A 412 1.08 -9.35 -26.96
N GLU A 413 1.55 -10.04 -28.02
CA GLU A 413 1.77 -9.44 -29.33
C GLU A 413 0.50 -9.45 -30.21
N THR A 414 -0.27 -10.53 -30.16
CA THR A 414 -1.43 -10.71 -31.04
C THR A 414 -2.71 -10.09 -30.50
N ASP A 415 -2.86 -10.00 -29.18
CA ASP A 415 -4.01 -9.39 -28.53
C ASP A 415 -3.66 -8.03 -27.92
N LYS A 416 -3.79 -6.97 -28.72
CA LYS A 416 -3.55 -5.60 -28.27
C LYS A 416 -4.43 -5.23 -27.06
N ARG A 417 -5.71 -5.68 -27.04
CA ARG A 417 -6.64 -5.41 -25.94
C ARG A 417 -6.14 -6.04 -24.63
N PHE A 418 -5.59 -7.27 -24.69
CA PHE A 418 -4.99 -7.91 -23.54
C PHE A 418 -3.77 -7.14 -23.03
N SER A 419 -2.88 -6.75 -23.95
CA SER A 419 -1.71 -5.93 -23.63
C SER A 419 -2.08 -4.58 -23.00
N ASP A 420 -3.12 -3.92 -23.52
CA ASP A 420 -3.64 -2.66 -22.96
C ASP A 420 -4.28 -2.87 -21.59
N ALA A 421 -5.08 -3.93 -21.41
CA ALA A 421 -5.78 -4.24 -20.16
C ALA A 421 -4.84 -4.50 -18.96
N ILE A 422 -3.66 -5.06 -19.22
CA ILE A 422 -2.62 -5.25 -18.17
C ILE A 422 -1.70 -4.04 -18.01
N SER A 423 -1.86 -3.01 -18.83
CA SER A 423 -1.00 -1.80 -18.83
C SER A 423 -1.69 -0.59 -18.23
N TRP A 424 -2.96 -0.41 -18.58
CA TRP A 424 -3.77 0.76 -18.23
C TRP A 424 -5.06 0.37 -17.52
N SER A 425 -5.48 1.23 -16.58
CA SER A 425 -6.72 1.05 -15.82
C SER A 425 -6.88 -0.40 -15.33
N THR A 426 -5.79 -0.92 -14.78
CA THR A 426 -5.67 -2.33 -14.41
C THR A 426 -6.61 -2.75 -13.29
N SER A 427 -7.18 -1.78 -12.56
CA SER A 427 -8.25 -1.97 -11.57
C SER A 427 -9.66 -1.91 -12.18
N ASN A 428 -9.81 -1.52 -13.46
CA ASN A 428 -11.10 -1.47 -14.10
C ASN A 428 -11.71 -2.89 -14.22
N ARG A 429 -13.01 -3.00 -13.90
CA ARG A 429 -13.73 -4.28 -13.90
C ARG A 429 -13.64 -5.01 -15.25
N ILE A 430 -13.84 -4.28 -16.35
CA ILE A 430 -13.83 -4.86 -17.70
C ILE A 430 -12.45 -5.43 -18.04
N ASN A 431 -11.39 -4.71 -17.67
CA ASN A 431 -10.01 -5.13 -17.92
C ASN A 431 -9.65 -6.36 -17.09
N ILE A 432 -10.00 -6.39 -15.82
CA ILE A 432 -9.73 -7.56 -14.95
C ILE A 432 -10.45 -8.79 -15.49
N LEU A 433 -11.74 -8.71 -15.78
CA LEU A 433 -12.51 -9.83 -16.34
C LEU A 433 -11.88 -10.33 -17.64
N TYR A 434 -11.51 -9.42 -18.53
CA TYR A 434 -10.91 -9.77 -19.81
C TYR A 434 -9.54 -10.47 -19.63
N VAL A 435 -8.70 -9.99 -18.74
CA VAL A 435 -7.40 -10.60 -18.44
C VAL A 435 -7.56 -12.04 -17.95
N PHE A 436 -8.48 -12.28 -17.00
CA PHE A 436 -8.74 -13.62 -16.50
C PHE A 436 -9.28 -14.55 -17.59
N GLU A 437 -10.21 -14.09 -18.41
CA GLU A 437 -10.78 -14.86 -19.51
C GLU A 437 -9.71 -15.20 -20.56
N CYS A 438 -8.92 -14.23 -21.00
CA CYS A 438 -7.85 -14.46 -21.98
C CYS A 438 -6.81 -15.47 -21.49
N LEU A 439 -6.32 -15.31 -20.26
CA LEU A 439 -5.34 -16.26 -19.69
C LEU A 439 -5.94 -17.66 -19.55
N LYS A 440 -7.17 -17.77 -19.06
CA LYS A 440 -7.89 -19.04 -18.95
C LYS A 440 -7.99 -19.75 -20.30
N ASN A 441 -8.45 -19.05 -21.33
CA ASN A 441 -8.73 -19.65 -22.63
C ASN A 441 -7.46 -19.94 -23.45
N ASN A 442 -6.42 -19.11 -23.37
CA ASN A 442 -5.24 -19.24 -24.21
C ASN A 442 -4.11 -20.04 -23.57
N LEU A 443 -3.96 -19.99 -22.25
CA LEU A 443 -2.84 -20.64 -21.56
C LEU A 443 -3.25 -21.89 -20.77
N PHE A 444 -4.44 -21.92 -20.16
CA PHE A 444 -4.81 -22.95 -19.21
C PHE A 444 -5.88 -23.94 -19.69
N HIS A 445 -6.60 -23.66 -20.77
CA HIS A 445 -7.62 -24.56 -21.34
C HIS A 445 -7.12 -25.50 -22.43
N LYS A 446 -5.81 -25.46 -22.77
CA LYS A 446 -5.24 -26.34 -23.80
C LYS A 446 -4.87 -27.74 -23.27
#